data_9dad8145f679113692938da03167e8f8
#
_entry.id   9dad8145f679113692938da03167e8f8
#
_cell.length_a   1.000
_cell.length_b   1.000
_cell.length_c   1.000
_cell.angle_alpha   90.00
_cell.angle_beta   90.00
_cell.angle_gamma   90.00
#
_symmetry.space_group_name_H-M   'P 1'
#
loop_
_entity.id
_entity.type
_entity.pdbx_description
1 polymer ?
#
loop_
_entity_poly.entity_id
_entity_poly.type
_entity_poly.pdbx_seq_one_letter_code
_entity_poly.pdbx_strand_id
1 'polypeptide(L)'
;MYRKGRGVLDTPQARRVTISREIVLLLFAILISSSPAFAEPCSRPAARARIAETLPLASEQRPVNITFRTHADGVKLSLGLKAKYPDDMTIILQHDFEQLNIKEDRFEVLLRLMGARERLSVPFTAIKAFWDKSELKCSDS
;
A
#
# COMPACT_ATOMS: atom_id res chain seq x y z
N MET A 1 -32.60 49.00 -37.23
CA MET A 1 -32.41 48.67 -36.77
C MET A 1 -32.08 47.69 -36.24
N TYR A 2 -31.78 47.14 -35.81
CA TYR A 2 -31.44 46.40 -35.16
C TYR A 2 -30.73 45.60 -35.43
N ARG A 3 -30.44 45.01 -35.48
CA ARG A 3 -29.95 44.17 -35.67
C ARG A 3 -28.79 44.07 -35.45
N LYS A 4 -28.15 44.57 -35.39
CA LYS A 4 -27.09 44.66 -35.16
C LYS A 4 -26.70 43.97 -34.12
N GLY A 5 -27.08 43.79 -33.07
CA GLY A 5 -26.69 43.08 -31.94
C GLY A 5 -26.50 41.62 -32.12
N ARG A 6 -26.78 41.21 -33.28
CA ARG A 6 -26.63 39.86 -33.49
C ARG A 6 -25.27 39.36 -33.35
N GLY A 7 -24.25 40.04 -33.69
CA GLY A 7 -22.92 39.60 -33.53
C GLY A 7 -22.52 39.33 -32.08
N VAL A 8 -23.20 40.03 -31.20
CA VAL A 8 -22.91 39.85 -29.79
C VAL A 8 -23.21 38.44 -29.30
N LEU A 9 -24.15 37.80 -29.93
CA LEU A 9 -24.53 36.47 -29.49
C LEU A 9 -23.37 35.46 -29.70
N ASP A 10 -22.62 35.65 -30.74
CA ASP A 10 -21.54 34.73 -31.02
C ASP A 10 -20.41 34.87 -30.05
N THR A 11 -20.20 36.08 -29.53
CA THR A 11 -19.11 36.34 -28.63
C THR A 11 -19.17 35.50 -27.33
N PRO A 12 -20.32 35.40 -26.66
CA PRO A 12 -20.39 34.57 -25.45
C PRO A 12 -20.06 33.11 -25.71
N GLN A 13 -20.42 32.61 -26.85
CA GLN A 13 -20.13 31.21 -27.15
C GLN A 13 -18.63 30.96 -27.32
N ALA A 14 -17.93 31.88 -27.90
CA ALA A 14 -16.50 31.77 -28.03
C ALA A 14 -15.82 31.71 -26.67
N ARG A 15 -16.30 32.48 -25.74
CA ARG A 15 -15.75 32.46 -24.39
C ARG A 15 -15.90 31.10 -23.75
N ARG A 16 -17.05 30.48 -23.91
CA ARG A 16 -17.28 29.17 -23.32
C ARG A 16 -16.31 28.14 -23.86
N VAL A 17 -16.04 28.17 -25.13
CA VAL A 17 -15.11 27.24 -25.74
C VAL A 17 -13.71 27.39 -25.14
N THR A 18 -13.29 28.63 -24.91
CA THR A 18 -12.00 28.92 -24.34
C THR A 18 -11.87 28.32 -22.94
N ILE A 19 -12.89 28.49 -22.10
CA ILE A 19 -12.90 27.95 -20.76
C ILE A 19 -12.78 26.43 -20.78
N SER A 20 -13.49 25.78 -21.70
CA SER A 20 -13.44 24.34 -21.81
C SER A 20 -12.05 23.84 -22.13
N ARG A 21 -11.32 24.52 -22.98
CA ARG A 21 -9.96 24.12 -23.32
C ARG A 21 -9.06 24.17 -22.10
N GLU A 22 -9.18 25.21 -21.32
CA GLU A 22 -8.38 25.36 -20.14
C GLU A 22 -8.64 24.23 -19.13
N ILE A 23 -9.89 23.88 -18.96
CA ILE A 23 -10.27 22.79 -18.09
C ILE A 23 -9.69 21.47 -18.57
N VAL A 24 -9.75 21.20 -19.87
CA VAL A 24 -9.21 19.98 -20.44
C VAL A 24 -7.70 19.91 -20.22
N LEU A 25 -7.00 21.01 -20.41
CA LEU A 25 -5.56 21.04 -20.21
C LEU A 25 -5.20 20.76 -18.76
N LEU A 26 -5.95 21.31 -17.81
CA LEU A 26 -5.71 21.06 -16.39
C LEU A 26 -5.91 19.59 -16.04
N LEU A 27 -6.97 18.99 -16.57
CA LEU A 27 -7.23 17.58 -16.33
C LEU A 27 -6.13 16.71 -16.91
N PHE A 28 -5.63 17.05 -18.07
CA PHE A 28 -4.57 16.31 -18.71
C PHE A 28 -3.27 16.42 -17.90
N ALA A 29 -2.97 17.59 -17.37
CA ALA A 29 -1.80 17.78 -16.53
C ALA A 29 -1.90 16.93 -15.26
N ILE A 30 -3.06 16.84 -14.65
CA ILE A 30 -3.27 16.02 -13.46
C ILE A 30 -3.02 14.54 -13.79
N LEU A 31 -3.50 14.08 -14.92
CA LEU A 31 -3.30 12.69 -15.33
C LEU A 31 -1.83 12.38 -15.56
N ILE A 32 -1.09 13.31 -16.13
CA ILE A 32 0.33 13.12 -16.37
C ILE A 32 1.08 13.06 -15.04
N SER A 33 0.71 13.87 -14.08
CA SER A 33 1.41 13.90 -12.81
C SER A 33 1.10 12.68 -11.94
N SER A 34 0.05 11.92 -12.22
CA SER A 34 -0.23 10.72 -11.47
C SER A 34 0.59 9.58 -12.05
N SER A 35 1.85 9.66 -11.97
CA SER A 35 2.66 8.64 -12.47
C SER A 35 2.79 7.54 -11.52
N PRO A 36 2.79 6.34 -11.96
CA PRO A 36 2.81 5.33 -11.09
C PRO A 36 4.07 4.88 -10.89
N ALA A 37 4.49 4.40 -10.46
CA ALA A 37 5.54 4.04 -10.59
C ALA A 37 6.11 3.18 -9.68
N PHE A 38 6.64 3.47 -8.70
CA PHE A 38 7.33 2.61 -7.80
C PHE A 38 6.44 2.38 -6.59
N ALA A 39 6.47 1.20 -6.02
CA ALA A 39 5.80 0.94 -4.77
C ALA A 39 6.35 1.88 -3.72
N GLU A 40 5.51 2.47 -2.89
CA GLU A 40 6.02 3.39 -1.91
C GLU A 40 6.70 2.64 -0.78
N PRO A 41 7.64 3.27 -0.08
CA PRO A 41 8.33 2.63 1.05
C PRO A 41 7.37 2.19 2.14
N CYS A 42 7.62 1.02 2.71
CA CYS A 42 6.78 0.49 3.79
C CYS A 42 6.89 1.34 5.06
N SER A 43 7.93 2.15 5.18
CA SER A 43 8.11 3.05 6.31
C SER A 43 7.16 4.23 6.32
N ARG A 44 6.50 4.54 5.21
CA ARG A 44 5.58 5.67 5.16
C ARG A 44 4.33 5.44 5.99
N PRO A 45 3.82 6.45 6.67
CA PRO A 45 2.59 6.30 7.46
C PRO A 45 1.41 5.79 6.64
N ALA A 46 1.28 6.22 5.39
CA ALA A 46 0.20 5.76 4.52
C ALA A 46 0.32 4.27 4.21
N ALA A 47 1.55 3.78 4.01
CA ALA A 47 1.78 2.36 3.79
C ALA A 47 1.44 1.56 5.04
N ARG A 48 1.85 2.05 6.22
CA ARG A 48 1.51 1.38 7.48
C ARG A 48 0.01 1.27 7.68
N ALA A 49 -0.73 2.33 7.38
CA ALA A 49 -2.17 2.32 7.50
C ALA A 49 -2.77 1.23 6.61
N ARG A 50 -2.31 1.15 5.37
CA ARG A 50 -2.79 0.12 4.43
C ARG A 50 -2.45 -1.29 4.90
N ILE A 51 -1.26 -1.47 5.46
CA ILE A 51 -0.87 -2.77 6.02
C ILE A 51 -1.82 -3.15 7.15
N ALA A 52 -2.06 -2.23 8.08
CA ALA A 52 -2.92 -2.48 9.23
C ALA A 52 -4.35 -2.79 8.81
N GLU A 53 -4.84 -2.16 7.75
CA GLU A 53 -6.17 -2.41 7.23
C GLU A 53 -6.26 -3.74 6.46
N THR A 54 -5.17 -4.13 5.80
CA THR A 54 -5.17 -5.33 4.95
C THR A 54 -4.92 -6.60 5.75
N LEU A 55 -4.09 -6.54 6.77
CA LEU A 55 -3.72 -7.73 7.56
C LEU A 55 -4.92 -8.52 8.07
N PRO A 56 -5.96 -7.88 8.65
CA PRO A 56 -7.10 -8.65 9.15
C PRO A 56 -7.90 -9.36 8.06
N LEU A 57 -7.67 -9.01 6.80
CA LEU A 57 -8.37 -9.61 5.68
C LEU A 57 -7.64 -10.83 5.13
N ALA A 58 -6.48 -11.16 5.69
CA ALA A 58 -5.70 -12.31 5.23
C ALA A 58 -6.51 -13.59 5.37
N SER A 59 -6.52 -14.39 4.33
CA SER A 59 -7.27 -15.65 4.31
C SER A 59 -6.74 -16.53 3.20
N GLU A 60 -7.32 -17.71 3.08
CA GLU A 60 -6.95 -18.62 2.00
C GLU A 60 -7.20 -18.01 0.62
N GLN A 61 -8.29 -17.25 0.48
CA GLN A 61 -8.63 -16.60 -0.78
C GLN A 61 -7.91 -15.26 -0.97
N ARG A 62 -7.30 -14.78 0.10
CA ARG A 62 -6.57 -13.50 0.09
C ARG A 62 -5.27 -13.62 0.87
N PRO A 63 -4.29 -14.31 0.31
CA PRO A 63 -3.01 -14.47 0.98
C PRO A 63 -2.26 -13.15 1.04
N VAL A 64 -1.59 -12.94 2.16
CA VAL A 64 -0.78 -11.75 2.39
C VAL A 64 0.65 -12.19 2.65
N ASN A 65 1.58 -11.65 1.90
CA ASN A 65 3.00 -11.96 2.04
C ASN A 65 3.70 -10.77 2.67
N ILE A 66 4.48 -11.03 3.69
CA ILE A 66 5.18 -9.98 4.43
C ILE A 66 6.65 -10.34 4.53
N THR A 67 7.51 -9.48 4.03
CA THR A 67 8.96 -9.62 4.19
C THR A 67 9.42 -8.58 5.20
N PHE A 68 10.17 -8.99 6.20
CA PHE A 68 10.64 -8.10 7.25
C PHE A 68 12.06 -8.45 7.67
N ARG A 69 12.75 -7.48 8.27
CA ARG A 69 14.12 -7.67 8.79
C ARG A 69 14.04 -8.38 10.11
N THR A 70 14.73 -9.50 10.23
CA THR A 70 14.65 -10.36 11.42
C THR A 70 15.37 -9.78 12.62
N HIS A 71 16.38 -8.97 12.41
CA HIS A 71 17.13 -8.36 13.50
C HIS A 71 16.82 -6.87 13.73
N ALA A 72 15.72 -6.38 13.16
CA ALA A 72 15.29 -5.02 13.41
C ALA A 72 14.83 -4.87 14.86
N ASP A 73 14.96 -3.66 15.39
CA ASP A 73 14.56 -3.40 16.76
C ASP A 73 13.09 -3.73 16.98
N GLY A 74 12.81 -4.44 18.05
CA GLY A 74 11.44 -4.79 18.41
C GLY A 74 10.90 -6.05 17.78
N VAL A 75 11.62 -6.67 16.84
CA VAL A 75 11.20 -7.95 16.25
C VAL A 75 11.42 -9.07 17.26
N LYS A 76 10.37 -9.85 17.53
CA LYS A 76 10.45 -11.00 18.42
C LYS A 76 10.19 -12.27 17.64
N LEU A 77 11.19 -13.11 17.58
CA LEU A 77 11.17 -14.40 16.93
C LEU A 77 11.91 -15.39 17.82
N SER A 78 11.69 -16.68 17.60
CA SER A 78 12.50 -17.69 18.28
C SER A 78 13.95 -17.60 17.81
N LEU A 79 14.86 -18.03 18.63
CA LEU A 79 16.29 -18.04 18.26
C LEU A 79 16.56 -18.89 17.03
N GLY A 80 15.84 -20.00 16.89
CA GLY A 80 15.96 -20.85 15.72
C GLY A 80 15.60 -20.12 14.42
N LEU A 81 14.54 -19.34 14.45
CA LEU A 81 14.13 -18.56 13.27
C LEU A 81 15.16 -17.48 12.96
N LYS A 82 15.66 -16.77 13.96
CA LYS A 82 16.70 -15.76 13.72
C LYS A 82 17.98 -16.34 13.16
N ALA A 83 18.34 -17.54 13.60
CA ALA A 83 19.53 -18.21 13.08
C ALA A 83 19.32 -18.66 11.63
N LYS A 84 18.12 -19.15 11.32
CA LYS A 84 17.82 -19.63 9.97
C LYS A 84 17.66 -18.50 8.97
N TYR A 85 17.11 -17.38 9.41
CA TYR A 85 16.87 -16.19 8.57
C TYR A 85 17.63 -15.01 9.18
N PRO A 86 18.93 -14.92 8.92
CA PRO A 86 19.75 -13.90 9.59
C PRO A 86 19.50 -12.47 9.13
N ASP A 87 18.99 -12.27 7.94
CA ASP A 87 18.74 -10.93 7.42
C ASP A 87 17.25 -10.62 7.34
N ASP A 88 16.54 -11.32 6.49
CA ASP A 88 15.15 -11.09 6.24
C ASP A 88 14.37 -12.39 6.29
N MET A 89 13.11 -12.30 6.58
CA MET A 89 12.21 -13.44 6.56
C MET A 89 10.92 -13.04 5.86
N THR A 90 10.39 -13.94 5.04
CA THR A 90 9.08 -13.75 4.42
C THR A 90 8.08 -14.74 5.01
N ILE A 91 6.95 -14.24 5.44
CA ILE A 91 5.86 -15.09 5.91
C ILE A 91 4.65 -14.88 5.02
N ILE A 92 3.82 -15.91 4.94
CA ILE A 92 2.58 -15.86 4.18
C ILE A 92 1.44 -16.13 5.15
N LEU A 93 0.53 -15.18 5.28
CA LEU A 93 -0.68 -15.36 6.08
C LEU A 93 -1.76 -15.83 5.13
N GLN A 94 -2.10 -17.09 5.21
CA GLN A 94 -3.07 -17.71 4.32
C GLN A 94 -4.01 -18.65 5.07
N HIS A 95 -3.56 -19.78 5.55
CA HIS A 95 -4.39 -20.68 6.33
C HIS A 95 -3.79 -21.15 7.65
N ASP A 96 -2.52 -21.25 7.77
CA ASP A 96 -1.91 -21.78 8.99
C ASP A 96 -1.48 -20.68 9.96
N PHE A 97 -2.38 -19.73 10.23
CA PHE A 97 -2.08 -18.70 11.20
C PHE A 97 -3.26 -18.50 12.16
N GLU A 98 -2.94 -18.08 13.37
CA GLU A 98 -3.92 -17.86 14.42
C GLU A 98 -3.55 -16.63 15.24
N GLN A 99 -4.50 -16.13 16.00
CA GLN A 99 -4.27 -15.06 16.96
C GLN A 99 -3.57 -13.86 16.36
N LEU A 100 -4.02 -13.44 15.18
CA LEU A 100 -3.51 -12.21 14.57
C LEU A 100 -4.01 -11.02 15.38
N ASN A 101 -3.08 -10.24 15.89
CA ASN A 101 -3.39 -9.08 16.71
C ASN A 101 -2.67 -7.87 16.13
N ILE A 102 -3.42 -6.88 15.68
CA ILE A 102 -2.87 -5.66 15.09
C ILE A 102 -2.82 -4.59 16.18
N LYS A 103 -1.63 -4.14 16.51
CA LYS A 103 -1.41 -3.07 17.47
C LYS A 103 -1.05 -1.79 16.75
N GLU A 104 -0.84 -0.73 17.49
CA GLU A 104 -0.55 0.56 16.90
C GLU A 104 0.78 0.57 16.14
N ASP A 105 1.80 -0.09 16.66
CA ASP A 105 3.15 -0.07 16.11
C ASP A 105 3.61 -1.40 15.50
N ARG A 106 2.84 -2.47 15.69
CA ARG A 106 3.25 -3.81 15.28
C ARG A 106 2.06 -4.73 15.07
N PHE A 107 2.33 -5.89 14.51
CA PHE A 107 1.36 -6.98 14.55
C PHE A 107 2.00 -8.20 15.22
N GLU A 108 1.15 -9.04 15.81
CA GLU A 108 1.56 -10.30 16.41
C GLU A 108 0.73 -11.40 15.79
N VAL A 109 1.33 -12.55 15.59
CA VAL A 109 0.63 -13.68 14.99
C VAL A 109 1.28 -14.98 15.43
N LEU A 110 0.47 -16.02 15.49
CA LEU A 110 0.95 -17.37 15.75
C LEU A 110 0.87 -18.13 14.44
N LEU A 111 2.01 -18.63 13.97
CA LEU A 111 2.09 -19.33 12.69
C LEU A 111 2.62 -20.74 12.88
N ARG A 112 2.23 -21.63 11.98
CA ARG A 112 2.87 -22.95 11.95
C ARG A 112 3.97 -22.88 10.89
N LEU A 113 5.21 -22.96 11.36
CA LEU A 113 6.38 -22.91 10.50
C LEU A 113 7.20 -24.17 10.71
N MET A 114 7.49 -24.90 9.64
CA MET A 114 8.31 -26.11 9.71
C MET A 114 7.84 -27.08 10.77
N GLY A 115 6.52 -27.22 10.91
CA GLY A 115 5.94 -28.17 11.86
C GLY A 115 5.83 -27.66 13.28
N ALA A 116 6.35 -26.49 13.60
CA ALA A 116 6.29 -25.91 14.93
C ALA A 116 5.38 -24.68 14.96
N ARG A 117 4.78 -24.43 16.11
CA ARG A 117 3.99 -23.22 16.31
C ARG A 117 4.93 -22.11 16.79
N GLU A 118 4.99 -21.05 16.02
CA GLU A 118 5.90 -19.95 16.30
C GLU A 118 5.10 -18.66 16.48
N ARG A 119 5.37 -17.94 17.56
CA ARG A 119 4.75 -16.64 17.78
C ARG A 119 5.71 -15.56 17.30
N LEU A 120 5.21 -14.71 16.43
CA LEU A 120 5.98 -13.62 15.88
C LEU A 120 5.41 -12.29 16.35
N SER A 121 6.28 -11.34 16.62
CA SER A 121 5.89 -9.95 16.88
C SER A 121 6.76 -9.07 16.00
N VAL A 122 6.15 -8.35 15.09
CA VAL A 122 6.86 -7.61 14.06
C VAL A 122 6.40 -6.16 14.01
N PRO A 123 7.28 -5.21 14.36
CA PRO A 123 6.95 -3.79 14.20
C PRO A 123 6.76 -3.44 12.74
N PHE A 124 5.85 -2.53 12.44
CA PHE A 124 5.64 -2.10 11.06
C PHE A 124 6.91 -1.49 10.45
N THR A 125 7.77 -0.90 11.29
CA THR A 125 9.05 -0.34 10.82
C THR A 125 10.03 -1.40 10.34
N ALA A 126 9.85 -2.66 10.71
CA ALA A 126 10.73 -3.75 10.27
C ALA A 126 10.32 -4.31 8.89
N ILE A 127 9.14 -3.97 8.40
CA ILE A 127 8.63 -4.52 7.15
C ILE A 127 9.36 -3.91 5.97
N LYS A 128 9.86 -4.77 5.09
CA LYS A 128 10.53 -4.37 3.86
C LYS A 128 9.63 -4.45 2.66
N ALA A 129 8.73 -5.40 2.61
CA ALA A 129 7.81 -5.54 1.49
C ALA A 129 6.51 -6.19 1.95
N PHE A 130 5.43 -5.78 1.34
CA PHE A 130 4.09 -6.24 1.71
C PHE A 130 3.28 -6.46 0.43
N TRP A 131 2.77 -7.67 0.27
CA TRP A 131 1.98 -8.06 -0.88
C TRP A 131 0.61 -8.51 -0.41
N ASP A 132 -0.44 -8.00 -1.05
CA ASP A 132 -1.80 -8.43 -0.82
C ASP A 132 -2.21 -9.21 -2.06
N LYS A 133 -2.38 -10.51 -1.92
CA LYS A 133 -2.52 -11.44 -3.04
C LYS A 133 -1.24 -11.35 -3.88
N SER A 134 -1.33 -10.95 -5.13
CA SER A 134 -0.17 -10.79 -6.00
C SER A 134 0.21 -9.33 -6.22
N GLU A 135 -0.42 -8.42 -5.49
CA GLU A 135 -0.21 -7.01 -5.70
C GLU A 135 0.72 -6.41 -4.65
N LEU A 136 1.83 -5.85 -5.08
CA LEU A 136 2.78 -5.21 -4.17
C LEU A 136 2.19 -3.92 -3.65
N LYS A 137 2.10 -3.79 -2.33
CA LYS A 137 1.55 -2.60 -1.69
C LYS A 137 2.63 -1.64 -1.21
N CYS A 138 3.78 -2.14 -0.82
CA CYS A 138 4.92 -1.31 -0.44
C CYS A 138 6.21 -2.11 -0.53
N SER A 139 7.33 -1.42 -0.67
CA SER A 139 8.65 -2.04 -0.70
C SER A 139 9.73 -1.05 -0.30
N ASP A 140 10.63 -1.49 0.57
CA ASP A 140 11.81 -0.72 0.98
C ASP A 140 13.03 -1.33 0.29
N SER A 141 13.04 -1.41 -0.97
CA SER A 141 14.12 -2.05 -1.70
C SER A 141 15.45 -1.31 -1.57
#